data_d543e024268692871a19517be3a86368
#
_entry.id   d543e024268692871a19517be3a86368
#
_cell.length_a   1.000
_cell.length_b   1.000
_cell.length_c   1.000
_cell.angle_alpha   90.00
_cell.angle_beta   90.00
_cell.angle_gamma   90.00
#
_symmetry.space_group_name_H-M   'P 1'
#
loop_
_entity.id
_entity.type
_entity.pdbx_description
1 polymer ?
#
loop_
_entity_poly.entity_id
_entity_poly.type
_entity_poly.pdbx_seq_one_letter_code
_entity_poly.pdbx_strand_id
1 'polypeptide(L)'
;KKLVDVQGELPSGILGPVVNDEFSDVDSILYMMTGDGADYAQLKKVAEGFRQRLLKVPGVTKIDLYGVQDERIFVEFSHAKLATLGITPQALFDSLAKQNNVTPAGTVETSSQRVPLRVTGALDGVKAVAETPVESNGRVFRLGDIATVSHGYVDPPTFKVHQEGKPALGIGVVTAKGANILELGKEVQQATSEFMKA
;
A
#
# COMPACT_ATOMS: atom_id res chain seq x y z
N LYS A 1 -10.87 -12.32 -24.22
CA LYS A 1 -11.28 -11.66 -25.49
C LYS A 1 -12.80 -11.46 -25.54
N LYS A 2 -13.64 -12.50 -25.44
CA LYS A 2 -15.11 -12.38 -25.57
C LYS A 2 -15.78 -11.43 -24.55
N LEU A 3 -15.27 -11.32 -23.34
CA LEU A 3 -15.83 -10.42 -22.29
C LEU A 3 -15.52 -8.95 -22.56
N VAL A 4 -14.37 -8.64 -23.13
CA VAL A 4 -14.01 -7.27 -23.53
C VAL A 4 -14.89 -6.78 -24.69
N ASP A 5 -15.22 -7.72 -25.61
CA ASP A 5 -16.05 -7.41 -26.78
C ASP A 5 -17.50 -7.09 -26.39
N VAL A 6 -18.01 -7.71 -25.30
CA VAL A 6 -19.38 -7.49 -24.78
C VAL A 6 -19.48 -6.27 -23.86
N GLN A 7 -18.35 -5.76 -23.35
CA GLN A 7 -18.36 -4.63 -22.41
C GLN A 7 -18.98 -3.34 -22.99
N GLY A 8 -18.88 -3.17 -24.32
CA GLY A 8 -19.51 -2.05 -25.04
C GLY A 8 -21.01 -2.19 -25.23
N GLU A 9 -21.58 -3.39 -25.04
CA GLU A 9 -23.01 -3.68 -25.20
C GLU A 9 -23.79 -3.57 -23.87
N LEU A 10 -23.07 -3.36 -22.74
CA LEU A 10 -23.69 -3.24 -21.44
C LEU A 10 -24.36 -1.87 -21.26
N PRO A 11 -25.52 -1.81 -20.59
CA PRO A 11 -26.18 -0.55 -20.29
C PRO A 11 -25.28 0.41 -19.49
N SER A 12 -25.43 1.70 -19.75
CA SER A 12 -24.66 2.74 -19.02
C SER A 12 -24.94 2.67 -17.51
N GLY A 13 -23.88 2.66 -16.71
CA GLY A 13 -23.96 2.60 -15.24
C GLY A 13 -23.70 1.22 -14.63
N ILE A 14 -23.44 0.19 -15.44
CA ILE A 14 -23.02 -1.13 -14.93
C ILE A 14 -21.49 -1.13 -14.75
N LEU A 15 -21.05 -1.43 -13.52
CA LEU A 15 -19.64 -1.71 -13.20
C LEU A 15 -19.37 -3.21 -13.39
N GLY A 16 -18.62 -3.57 -14.43
CA GLY A 16 -18.25 -4.96 -14.72
C GLY A 16 -18.47 -5.33 -16.20
N PRO A 17 -18.24 -6.57 -16.62
CA PRO A 17 -17.82 -7.72 -15.82
C PRO A 17 -16.35 -7.60 -15.37
N VAL A 18 -16.08 -7.99 -14.13
CA VAL A 18 -14.70 -8.15 -13.61
C VAL A 18 -14.23 -9.57 -13.94
N VAL A 19 -13.14 -9.66 -14.69
CA VAL A 19 -12.53 -10.96 -15.02
C VAL A 19 -11.48 -11.27 -13.97
N ASN A 20 -11.64 -12.36 -13.26
CA ASN A 20 -10.59 -12.93 -12.43
C ASN A 20 -9.98 -14.13 -13.18
N ASP A 21 -8.82 -13.95 -13.80
CA ASP A 21 -8.06 -14.97 -14.49
C ASP A 21 -6.98 -15.64 -13.61
N GLU A 22 -6.83 -15.15 -12.37
CA GLU A 22 -5.90 -15.68 -11.37
C GLU A 22 -6.53 -16.76 -10.46
N PHE A 23 -7.77 -17.15 -10.69
CA PHE A 23 -8.50 -18.11 -9.84
C PHE A 23 -7.81 -19.48 -9.69
N SER A 24 -6.97 -19.86 -10.64
CA SER A 24 -6.23 -21.13 -10.62
C SER A 24 -4.79 -21.00 -10.14
N ASP A 25 -4.34 -19.80 -9.80
CA ASP A 25 -2.99 -19.60 -9.29
C ASP A 25 -2.93 -20.07 -7.84
N VAL A 26 -2.08 -21.08 -7.60
CA VAL A 26 -1.89 -21.68 -6.28
C VAL A 26 -0.42 -21.50 -5.88
N ASP A 27 -0.21 -20.99 -4.67
CA ASP A 27 1.12 -20.95 -4.09
C ASP A 27 1.65 -22.36 -3.85
N SER A 28 2.69 -22.73 -4.59
CA SER A 28 3.36 -24.02 -4.44
C SER A 28 4.35 -24.04 -3.30
N ILE A 29 4.89 -22.87 -2.93
CA ILE A 29 5.82 -22.68 -1.81
C ILE A 29 5.38 -21.42 -1.07
N LEU A 30 5.37 -21.49 0.26
CA LEU A 30 5.07 -20.35 1.13
C LEU A 30 6.24 -20.12 2.10
N TYR A 31 6.81 -18.94 2.08
CA TYR A 31 7.79 -18.48 3.05
C TYR A 31 7.15 -17.52 4.05
N MET A 32 7.64 -17.57 5.28
CA MET A 32 7.33 -16.59 6.31
C MET A 32 8.57 -15.77 6.63
N MET A 33 8.49 -14.47 6.43
CA MET A 33 9.56 -13.51 6.71
C MET A 33 9.25 -12.79 8.02
N THR A 34 10.13 -12.92 8.98
CA THR A 34 10.11 -12.20 10.27
C THR A 34 11.37 -11.36 10.40
N GLY A 35 11.32 -10.31 11.21
CA GLY A 35 12.49 -9.50 11.53
C GLY A 35 12.47 -9.11 13.01
N ASP A 36 13.51 -9.41 13.75
CA ASP A 36 13.61 -9.00 15.16
C ASP A 36 13.86 -7.48 15.22
N GLY A 37 12.86 -6.74 15.73
CA GLY A 37 12.90 -5.28 15.83
C GLY A 37 12.69 -4.52 14.52
N ALA A 38 12.47 -5.19 13.40
CA ALA A 38 12.12 -4.55 12.14
C ALA A 38 10.64 -4.11 12.13
N ASP A 39 10.39 -2.91 11.64
CA ASP A 39 9.03 -2.45 11.37
C ASP A 39 8.48 -3.01 10.05
N TYR A 40 7.18 -2.79 9.78
CA TYR A 40 6.55 -3.27 8.57
C TYR A 40 7.13 -2.67 7.28
N ALA A 41 7.63 -1.42 7.28
CA ALA A 41 8.24 -0.80 6.12
C ALA A 41 9.58 -1.47 5.78
N GLN A 42 10.37 -1.79 6.80
CA GLN A 42 11.63 -2.52 6.62
C GLN A 42 11.39 -3.94 6.12
N LEU A 43 10.44 -4.67 6.72
CA LEU A 43 10.07 -6.01 6.27
C LEU A 43 9.55 -5.98 4.83
N LYS A 44 8.71 -5.02 4.48
CA LYS A 44 8.19 -4.85 3.11
C LYS A 44 9.31 -4.62 2.11
N LYS A 45 10.27 -3.73 2.43
CA LYS A 45 11.41 -3.44 1.55
C LYS A 45 12.25 -4.69 1.29
N VAL A 46 12.52 -5.48 2.34
CA VAL A 46 13.26 -6.75 2.21
C VAL A 46 12.45 -7.77 1.41
N ALA A 47 11.14 -7.89 1.69
CA ALA A 47 10.25 -8.80 0.97
C ALA A 47 10.14 -8.46 -0.53
N GLU A 48 10.09 -7.18 -0.89
CA GLU A 48 10.12 -6.71 -2.28
C GLU A 48 11.45 -7.06 -2.97
N GLY A 49 12.59 -6.88 -2.28
CA GLY A 49 13.90 -7.32 -2.78
C GLY A 49 13.96 -8.83 -3.02
N PHE A 50 13.45 -9.60 -2.07
CA PHE A 50 13.35 -11.05 -2.18
C PHE A 50 12.42 -11.49 -3.31
N ARG A 51 11.25 -10.86 -3.44
CA ARG A 51 10.33 -11.05 -4.57
C ARG A 51 11.03 -10.88 -5.91
N GLN A 52 11.78 -9.78 -6.08
CA GLN A 52 12.52 -9.52 -7.32
C GLN A 52 13.60 -10.58 -7.61
N ARG A 53 14.19 -11.16 -6.58
CA ARG A 53 15.14 -12.25 -6.72
C ARG A 53 14.45 -13.54 -7.16
N LEU A 54 13.34 -13.90 -6.51
CA LEU A 54 12.59 -15.11 -6.80
C LEU A 54 11.96 -15.10 -8.20
N LEU A 55 11.50 -13.94 -8.67
CA LEU A 55 10.95 -13.82 -10.05
C LEU A 55 11.97 -14.10 -11.15
N LYS A 56 13.28 -14.13 -10.83
CA LYS A 56 14.33 -14.53 -11.79
C LYS A 56 14.57 -16.03 -11.87
N VAL A 57 13.95 -16.79 -10.97
CA VAL A 57 14.08 -18.26 -10.96
C VAL A 57 13.21 -18.84 -12.10
N PRO A 58 13.77 -19.65 -12.99
CA PRO A 58 13.00 -20.29 -14.07
C PRO A 58 11.82 -21.11 -13.51
N GLY A 59 10.65 -20.95 -14.09
CA GLY A 59 9.44 -21.65 -13.66
C GLY A 59 8.64 -20.96 -12.55
N VAL A 60 9.13 -19.86 -11.97
CA VAL A 60 8.34 -18.95 -11.13
C VAL A 60 7.59 -17.99 -12.04
N THR A 61 6.27 -17.91 -11.89
CA THR A 61 5.41 -17.05 -12.70
C THR A 61 4.94 -15.82 -11.97
N LYS A 62 4.70 -15.95 -10.64
CA LYS A 62 4.17 -14.89 -9.79
C LYS A 62 4.69 -15.06 -8.36
N ILE A 63 4.80 -13.95 -7.67
CA ILE A 63 5.08 -13.93 -6.22
C ILE A 63 4.03 -13.06 -5.56
N ASP A 64 3.28 -13.65 -4.65
CA ASP A 64 2.28 -12.97 -3.84
C ASP A 64 2.85 -12.62 -2.45
N LEU A 65 2.58 -11.39 -2.00
CA LEU A 65 2.98 -10.92 -0.67
C LEU A 65 1.75 -10.82 0.23
N TYR A 66 1.78 -11.49 1.36
CA TYR A 66 0.69 -11.54 2.34
C TYR A 66 1.05 -10.77 3.61
N GLY A 67 0.08 -10.08 4.18
CA GLY A 67 0.25 -9.34 5.43
C GLY A 67 0.95 -7.99 5.28
N VAL A 68 1.23 -7.55 4.05
CA VAL A 68 1.76 -6.21 3.80
C VAL A 68 0.72 -5.17 4.23
N GLN A 69 1.15 -4.23 5.07
CA GLN A 69 0.32 -3.13 5.51
C GLN A 69 0.50 -1.92 4.57
N ASP A 70 -0.61 -1.33 4.15
CA ASP A 70 -0.57 -0.10 3.36
C ASP A 70 -0.11 1.06 4.23
N GLU A 71 0.92 1.75 3.77
CA GLU A 71 1.40 2.97 4.40
C GLU A 71 0.40 4.12 4.19
N ARG A 72 0.23 4.94 5.22
CA ARG A 72 -0.67 6.09 5.23
C ARG A 72 0.02 7.30 5.83
N ILE A 73 -0.35 8.47 5.34
CA ILE A 73 -0.04 9.74 6.01
C ILE A 73 -1.32 10.18 6.70
N PHE A 74 -1.23 10.34 8.02
CA PHE A 74 -2.31 10.84 8.84
C PHE A 74 -2.14 12.34 9.01
N VAL A 75 -3.25 13.07 8.87
CA VAL A 75 -3.34 14.51 9.12
C VAL A 75 -4.37 14.69 10.22
N GLU A 76 -3.89 14.95 11.43
CA GLU A 76 -4.71 15.14 12.61
C GLU A 76 -4.82 16.65 12.93
N PHE A 77 -6.02 17.15 13.05
CA PHE A 77 -6.24 18.55 13.38
C PHE A 77 -7.27 18.74 14.50
N SER A 78 -7.10 19.82 15.26
CA SER A 78 -8.04 20.21 16.30
C SER A 78 -9.06 21.20 15.75
N HIS A 79 -10.35 20.88 15.86
CA HIS A 79 -11.43 21.82 15.49
C HIS A 79 -11.33 23.16 16.22
N ALA A 80 -10.93 23.15 17.50
CA ALA A 80 -10.74 24.36 18.29
C ALA A 80 -9.61 25.23 17.71
N LYS A 81 -8.49 24.61 17.31
CA LYS A 81 -7.36 25.33 16.71
C LYS A 81 -7.74 25.91 15.35
N LEU A 82 -8.44 25.16 14.50
CA LEU A 82 -8.94 25.66 13.22
C LEU A 82 -9.90 26.84 13.41
N ALA A 83 -10.84 26.72 14.34
CA ALA A 83 -11.80 27.79 14.63
C ALA A 83 -11.11 29.07 15.10
N THR A 84 -10.08 28.98 15.98
CA THR A 84 -9.29 30.12 16.45
C THR A 84 -8.57 30.83 15.29
N LEU A 85 -8.15 30.10 14.27
CA LEU A 85 -7.49 30.64 13.09
C LEU A 85 -8.47 31.08 11.98
N GLY A 86 -9.78 30.87 12.17
CA GLY A 86 -10.81 31.13 11.19
C GLY A 86 -10.75 30.21 9.96
N ILE A 87 -10.18 29.01 10.13
CA ILE A 87 -10.06 28.01 9.08
C ILE A 87 -11.22 27.02 9.19
N THR A 88 -11.97 26.84 8.11
CA THR A 88 -13.00 25.79 8.06
C THR A 88 -12.37 24.45 7.69
N PRO A 89 -12.87 23.31 8.21
CA PRO A 89 -12.44 21.98 7.76
C PRO A 89 -12.57 21.81 6.25
N GLN A 90 -13.59 22.41 5.64
CA GLN A 90 -13.79 22.35 4.18
C GLN A 90 -12.64 23.02 3.41
N ALA A 91 -12.17 24.19 3.84
CA ALA A 91 -11.03 24.88 3.23
C ALA A 91 -9.75 24.01 3.27
N LEU A 92 -9.56 23.26 4.36
CA LEU A 92 -8.48 22.29 4.48
C LEU A 92 -8.62 21.17 3.44
N PHE A 93 -9.80 20.57 3.33
CA PHE A 93 -10.07 19.49 2.35
C PHE A 93 -9.92 19.99 0.92
N ASP A 94 -10.43 21.18 0.61
CA ASP A 94 -10.32 21.77 -0.73
C ASP A 94 -8.87 22.06 -1.11
N SER A 95 -8.04 22.52 -0.17
CA SER A 95 -6.61 22.73 -0.39
C SER A 95 -5.86 21.44 -0.65
N LEU A 96 -6.15 20.40 0.12
CA LEU A 96 -5.59 19.06 -0.09
C LEU A 96 -6.06 18.44 -1.40
N ALA A 97 -7.33 18.60 -1.77
CA ALA A 97 -7.88 18.11 -3.02
C ALA A 97 -7.28 18.80 -4.24
N LYS A 98 -7.05 20.13 -4.18
CA LYS A 98 -6.41 20.89 -5.26
C LYS A 98 -4.99 20.40 -5.54
N GLN A 99 -4.22 20.06 -4.51
CA GLN A 99 -2.89 19.48 -4.68
C GLN A 99 -2.92 18.01 -5.13
N ASN A 100 -3.99 17.30 -4.80
CA ASN A 100 -4.15 15.89 -5.10
C ASN A 100 -4.62 15.59 -6.53
N ASN A 101 -4.87 16.61 -7.35
CA ASN A 101 -5.28 16.44 -8.75
C ASN A 101 -4.23 15.76 -9.65
N VAL A 102 -3.04 15.43 -9.11
CA VAL A 102 -1.97 14.77 -9.86
C VAL A 102 -1.83 13.28 -9.51
N THR A 103 -2.23 12.83 -8.31
CA THR A 103 -2.28 11.37 -7.97
C THR A 103 -3.05 11.12 -6.66
N PRO A 104 -4.11 10.28 -6.64
CA PRO A 104 -4.85 9.96 -5.41
C PRO A 104 -3.99 9.17 -4.45
N ALA A 105 -3.87 9.61 -3.19
CA ALA A 105 -2.85 9.07 -2.36
C ALA A 105 -3.02 9.11 -0.83
N GLY A 106 -4.07 8.66 -0.25
CA GLY A 106 -4.19 8.48 1.20
C GLY A 106 -5.56 8.83 1.76
N THR A 107 -5.71 8.93 3.09
CA THR A 107 -6.99 9.26 3.71
C THR A 107 -6.79 10.26 4.84
N VAL A 108 -7.57 11.30 4.88
CA VAL A 108 -7.72 12.20 6.04
C VAL A 108 -8.85 11.67 6.89
N GLU A 109 -8.60 11.38 8.15
CA GLU A 109 -9.63 10.99 9.11
C GLU A 109 -9.97 12.16 10.02
N THR A 110 -11.26 12.43 10.13
CA THR A 110 -11.84 13.26 11.18
C THR A 110 -12.71 12.37 12.05
N SER A 111 -13.18 12.87 13.19
CA SER A 111 -14.19 12.15 13.99
C SER A 111 -15.47 11.81 13.21
N SER A 112 -15.65 12.35 12.01
CA SER A 112 -16.85 12.16 11.16
C SER A 112 -16.60 11.90 9.67
N GLN A 113 -15.37 12.09 9.15
CA GLN A 113 -15.07 11.91 7.72
C GLN A 113 -13.65 11.40 7.46
N ARG A 114 -13.50 10.55 6.44
CA ARG A 114 -12.25 9.94 6.00
C ARG A 114 -11.98 10.30 4.53
N VAL A 115 -10.88 10.98 4.24
CA VAL A 115 -10.48 11.42 2.89
C VAL A 115 -9.17 10.75 2.47
N PRO A 116 -9.14 9.94 1.41
CA PRO A 116 -7.94 9.22 0.99
C PRO A 116 -6.90 10.09 0.28
N LEU A 117 -5.62 9.91 0.65
CA LEU A 117 -4.43 10.52 0.05
C LEU A 117 -3.39 9.42 -0.30
N ARG A 118 -2.65 9.46 -1.40
CA ARG A 118 -1.62 8.48 -1.82
C ARG A 118 -0.26 9.14 -2.07
N VAL A 119 0.81 8.79 -1.40
CA VAL A 119 2.16 9.36 -1.54
C VAL A 119 3.17 8.26 -1.81
N THR A 120 4.03 8.44 -2.79
CA THR A 120 5.18 7.58 -3.07
C THR A 120 6.41 8.12 -2.35
N GLY A 121 6.89 7.39 -1.31
CA GLY A 121 8.05 7.79 -0.51
C GLY A 121 7.67 8.31 0.89
N ALA A 122 7.75 7.44 1.91
CA ALA A 122 7.14 7.69 3.21
C ALA A 122 7.67 8.92 3.97
N LEU A 123 8.98 9.16 3.99
CA LEU A 123 9.57 10.29 4.76
C LEU A 123 9.46 11.62 4.02
N ASP A 124 9.75 11.64 2.73
CA ASP A 124 9.60 12.85 1.91
C ASP A 124 8.13 13.24 1.78
N GLY A 125 7.22 12.25 1.79
CA GLY A 125 5.79 12.46 1.73
C GLY A 125 5.21 13.20 2.94
N VAL A 126 5.63 12.86 4.17
CA VAL A 126 5.19 13.56 5.39
C VAL A 126 5.57 15.03 5.35
N LYS A 127 6.82 15.32 4.99
CA LYS A 127 7.32 16.68 4.88
C LYS A 127 6.61 17.46 3.78
N ALA A 128 6.45 16.85 2.61
CA ALA A 128 5.74 17.47 1.49
C ALA A 128 4.28 17.79 1.85
N VAL A 129 3.59 16.86 2.53
CA VAL A 129 2.22 17.09 3.00
C VAL A 129 2.18 18.17 4.09
N ALA A 130 3.14 18.20 5.04
CA ALA A 130 3.20 19.23 6.07
C ALA A 130 3.47 20.64 5.49
N GLU A 131 4.20 20.73 4.39
CA GLU A 131 4.49 22.00 3.70
C GLU A 131 3.35 22.47 2.78
N THR A 132 2.28 21.67 2.62
CA THR A 132 1.11 22.01 1.81
C THR A 132 0.51 23.37 2.24
N PRO A 133 0.35 24.34 1.31
CA PRO A 133 -0.31 25.59 1.62
C PRO A 133 -1.82 25.40 1.74
N VAL A 134 -2.39 25.88 2.83
CA VAL A 134 -3.83 25.92 3.10
C VAL A 134 -4.27 27.38 3.07
N GLU A 135 -5.11 27.73 2.10
CA GLU A 135 -5.65 29.06 1.97
C GLU A 135 -7.01 29.16 2.65
N SER A 136 -7.16 30.14 3.55
CA SER A 136 -8.44 30.45 4.21
C SER A 136 -8.50 31.94 4.52
N ASN A 137 -9.61 32.60 4.18
CA ASN A 137 -9.88 34.00 4.43
C ASN A 137 -8.76 34.94 3.95
N GLY A 138 -8.15 34.67 2.78
CA GLY A 138 -7.05 35.46 2.22
C GLY A 138 -5.70 35.30 2.95
N ARG A 139 -5.60 34.36 3.87
CA ARG A 139 -4.35 33.98 4.54
C ARG A 139 -3.90 32.60 4.10
N VAL A 140 -2.58 32.41 3.99
CA VAL A 140 -1.96 31.13 3.66
C VAL A 140 -1.26 30.59 4.89
N PHE A 141 -1.57 29.36 5.25
CA PHE A 141 -0.97 28.61 6.35
C PHE A 141 -0.25 27.39 5.79
N ARG A 142 0.78 26.90 6.46
CA ARG A 142 1.31 25.54 6.16
C ARG A 142 0.46 24.53 6.91
N LEU A 143 0.18 23.39 6.26
CA LEU A 143 -0.60 22.34 6.89
C LEU A 143 0.01 21.89 8.23
N GLY A 144 1.34 21.75 8.31
CA GLY A 144 2.05 21.38 9.53
C GLY A 144 1.94 22.37 10.67
N ASP A 145 1.58 23.64 10.39
CA ASP A 145 1.36 24.66 11.44
C ASP A 145 -0.03 24.53 12.09
N ILE A 146 -0.99 23.93 11.37
CA ILE A 146 -2.40 23.83 11.79
C ILE A 146 -2.83 22.39 12.10
N ALA A 147 -2.08 21.39 11.62
CA ALA A 147 -2.32 19.97 11.81
C ALA A 147 -1.04 19.22 12.14
N THR A 148 -1.16 18.06 12.78
CA THR A 148 -0.06 17.12 12.98
C THR A 148 -0.05 16.16 11.80
N VAL A 149 1.06 16.08 11.08
CA VAL A 149 1.24 15.16 9.96
C VAL A 149 2.16 14.04 10.39
N SER A 150 1.69 12.82 10.31
CA SER A 150 2.44 11.63 10.73
C SER A 150 2.35 10.49 9.71
N HIS A 151 3.36 9.64 9.69
CA HIS A 151 3.35 8.40 8.92
C HIS A 151 2.83 7.24 9.79
N GLY A 152 2.08 6.35 9.19
CA GLY A 152 1.58 5.14 9.83
C GLY A 152 1.11 4.12 8.82
N TYR A 153 0.34 3.16 9.28
CA TYR A 153 -0.24 2.11 8.46
C TYR A 153 -1.76 2.13 8.57
N VAL A 154 -2.43 1.49 7.61
CA VAL A 154 -3.89 1.38 7.65
C VAL A 154 -4.34 0.78 8.98
N ASP A 155 -5.30 1.43 9.65
CA ASP A 155 -5.89 1.01 10.90
C ASP A 155 -7.43 1.10 10.82
N PRO A 156 -8.17 0.03 11.11
CA PRO A 156 -7.69 -1.31 11.44
C PRO A 156 -7.03 -2.00 10.23
N PRO A 157 -6.01 -2.84 10.45
CA PRO A 157 -5.36 -3.59 9.40
C PRO A 157 -6.32 -4.59 8.77
N THR A 158 -6.33 -4.68 7.44
CA THR A 158 -7.23 -5.58 6.70
C THR A 158 -6.83 -7.05 6.85
N PHE A 159 -5.54 -7.31 6.88
CA PHE A 159 -4.99 -8.66 6.99
C PHE A 159 -3.59 -8.60 7.61
N LYS A 160 -3.34 -9.41 8.63
CA LYS A 160 -2.03 -9.56 9.27
C LYS A 160 -1.59 -11.02 9.26
N VAL A 161 -0.30 -11.23 9.03
CA VAL A 161 0.36 -12.52 9.16
C VAL A 161 1.23 -12.52 10.41
N HIS A 162 1.20 -13.62 11.15
CA HIS A 162 2.05 -13.84 12.31
C HIS A 162 2.72 -15.20 12.19
N GLN A 163 3.99 -15.27 12.55
CA GLN A 163 4.74 -16.51 12.70
C GLN A 163 5.21 -16.61 14.15
N GLU A 164 4.76 -17.64 14.85
CA GLU A 164 5.08 -17.86 16.28
C GLU A 164 4.76 -16.64 17.16
N GLY A 165 3.63 -15.98 16.90
CA GLY A 165 3.21 -14.79 17.63
C GLY A 165 3.92 -13.47 17.23
N LYS A 166 4.94 -13.50 16.38
CA LYS A 166 5.64 -12.32 15.86
C LYS A 166 5.00 -11.83 14.55
N PRO A 167 4.96 -10.50 14.30
CA PRO A 167 4.57 -9.98 13.00
C PRO A 167 5.45 -10.57 11.88
N ALA A 168 4.81 -10.98 10.80
CA ALA A 168 5.46 -11.60 9.66
C ALA A 168 4.86 -11.12 8.34
N LEU A 169 5.57 -11.33 7.24
CA LEU A 169 5.04 -11.27 5.90
C LEU A 169 5.09 -12.66 5.27
N GLY A 170 3.99 -13.07 4.64
CA GLY A 170 3.95 -14.28 3.82
C GLY A 170 4.41 -13.97 2.40
N ILE A 171 5.17 -14.90 1.80
CA ILE A 171 5.66 -14.79 0.44
C ILE A 171 5.30 -16.08 -0.28
N GLY A 172 4.27 -16.00 -1.10
CA GLY A 172 3.76 -17.12 -1.89
C GLY A 172 4.43 -17.18 -3.25
N VAL A 173 4.86 -18.38 -3.65
CA VAL A 173 5.50 -18.64 -4.94
C VAL A 173 4.56 -19.40 -5.82
N VAL A 174 4.09 -18.78 -6.89
CA VAL A 174 3.26 -19.43 -7.92
C VAL A 174 4.14 -19.97 -9.04
N THR A 175 3.89 -21.21 -9.42
CA THR A 175 4.70 -21.93 -10.40
C THR A 175 3.99 -22.06 -11.75
N ALA A 176 4.75 -22.16 -12.83
CA ALA A 176 4.20 -22.42 -14.16
C ALA A 176 3.48 -23.78 -14.20
N LYS A 177 2.41 -23.88 -14.97
CA LYS A 177 1.70 -25.15 -15.21
C LYS A 177 2.67 -26.19 -15.77
N GLY A 178 2.75 -27.36 -15.12
CA GLY A 178 3.62 -28.45 -15.53
C GLY A 178 5.08 -28.30 -15.12
N ALA A 179 5.44 -27.29 -14.35
CA ALA A 179 6.78 -27.17 -13.77
C ALA A 179 7.07 -28.33 -12.82
N ASN A 180 8.32 -28.81 -12.83
CA ASN A 180 8.77 -29.80 -11.88
C ASN A 180 9.02 -29.14 -10.52
N ILE A 181 8.06 -29.29 -9.60
CA ILE A 181 8.08 -28.65 -8.27
C ILE A 181 9.32 -29.03 -7.45
N LEU A 182 9.87 -30.25 -7.64
CA LEU A 182 11.06 -30.69 -6.90
C LEU A 182 12.34 -29.98 -7.37
N GLU A 183 12.49 -29.78 -8.68
CA GLU A 183 13.61 -29.00 -9.23
C GLU A 183 13.47 -27.54 -8.89
N LEU A 184 12.29 -26.97 -9.11
CA LEU A 184 12.00 -25.60 -8.77
C LEU A 184 12.25 -25.32 -7.27
N GLY A 185 11.84 -26.25 -6.39
CA GLY A 185 12.09 -26.13 -4.95
C GLY A 185 13.58 -25.98 -4.62
N LYS A 186 14.46 -26.69 -5.31
CA LYS A 186 15.92 -26.58 -5.13
C LYS A 186 16.43 -25.21 -5.60
N GLU A 187 15.99 -24.75 -6.77
CA GLU A 187 16.41 -23.45 -7.32
C GLU A 187 15.92 -22.28 -6.45
N VAL A 188 14.67 -22.34 -5.99
CA VAL A 188 14.10 -21.36 -5.08
C VAL A 188 14.84 -21.38 -3.74
N GLN A 189 15.18 -22.54 -3.21
CA GLN A 189 15.98 -22.67 -1.96
C GLN A 189 17.38 -22.10 -2.14
N GLN A 190 18.02 -22.34 -3.27
CA GLN A 190 19.33 -21.75 -3.59
C GLN A 190 19.23 -20.23 -3.65
N ALA A 191 18.26 -19.69 -4.41
CA ALA A 191 18.04 -18.24 -4.51
C ALA A 191 17.77 -17.59 -3.16
N THR A 192 17.01 -18.28 -2.28
CA THR A 192 16.76 -17.87 -0.90
C THR A 192 18.06 -17.81 -0.08
N SER A 193 18.86 -18.87 -0.17
CA SER A 193 20.13 -18.96 0.57
C SER A 193 21.13 -17.88 0.13
N GLU A 194 21.16 -17.55 -1.17
CA GLU A 194 21.97 -16.47 -1.71
C GLU A 194 21.47 -15.09 -1.25
N PHE A 195 20.17 -14.89 -1.22
CA PHE A 195 19.57 -13.63 -0.75
C PHE A 195 19.84 -13.38 0.73
N MET A 196 19.80 -14.41 1.57
CA MET A 196 20.07 -14.30 3.01
C MET A 196 21.53 -13.99 3.35
N LYS A 197 22.46 -14.18 2.39
CA LYS A 197 23.90 -13.88 2.56
C LYS A 197 24.30 -12.50 2.05
N ALA A 198 23.40 -11.84 1.30
CA ALA A 198 23.65 -10.55 0.66
C ALA A 198 23.21 -9.37 1.54
#